data_43863ca0a54032ccda3d3d6182ce05af
#
_entry.id   43863ca0a54032ccda3d3d6182ce05af
#
_cell.length_a   1.000
_cell.length_b   1.000
_cell.length_c   1.000
_cell.angle_alpha   90.00
_cell.angle_beta   90.00
_cell.angle_gamma   90.00
#
_symmetry.space_group_name_H-M   'P 1'
#
loop_
_entity.id
_entity.type
_entity.pdbx_description
1 polymer ?
#
loop_
_entity_poly.entity_id
_entity_poly.type
_entity_poly.pdbx_seq_one_letter_code
_entity_poly.pdbx_strand_id
1 'polypeptide(L)'
;MRAEEACTMVDDPLVIAGRTFTSRLFLGTGKFPSNQSLRATIEACGTGMVTVALRRVDPTAAEDILDALPPDVVLLTNTSGAVDADEAVRLARLARAAGLPEWIKLEVTPDPRYLLPDPVETLRAAEVLCAEGFTVLPYVNADPVLCKRLEEVGCATVMPLGSWIGSNQGLRTRAALEIIVDQSLVPVVVDAGIGAPSQAAEAMELGADAVLVNTAIGTAGDPPAMGAAFRLAVEAGRRGFLAGLPAARSGAEASSPLTGFLSP
;
A
#
# COMPACT_ATOMS: atom_id res chain seq x y z
N MET A 1 -8.24 24.76 36.31
CA MET A 1 -8.56 23.54 35.57
C MET A 1 -9.23 23.94 34.25
N ARG A 2 -8.45 24.04 33.18
CA ARG A 2 -9.01 24.18 31.81
C ARG A 2 -9.09 22.78 31.25
N ALA A 3 -10.31 22.37 30.86
CA ALA A 3 -10.53 21.13 30.15
C ALA A 3 -9.67 21.14 28.89
N GLU A 4 -8.82 20.14 28.71
CA GLU A 4 -8.25 19.81 27.42
C GLU A 4 -9.44 19.47 26.51
N GLU A 5 -9.76 20.38 25.61
CA GLU A 5 -10.60 20.05 24.45
C GLU A 5 -9.79 19.04 23.65
N ALA A 6 -10.13 17.77 23.83
CA ALA A 6 -9.66 16.71 22.97
C ALA A 6 -10.08 17.10 21.55
N CYS A 7 -9.09 17.40 20.70
CA CYS A 7 -9.28 17.53 19.27
C CYS A 7 -10.03 16.27 18.82
N THR A 8 -11.31 16.40 18.51
CA THR A 8 -12.10 15.30 17.99
C THR A 8 -11.46 14.88 16.67
N MET A 9 -10.73 13.76 16.72
CA MET A 9 -10.19 13.12 15.53
C MET A 9 -11.37 12.85 14.60
N VAL A 10 -11.28 13.33 13.36
CA VAL A 10 -12.21 12.98 12.30
C VAL A 10 -12.17 11.44 12.21
N ASP A 11 -13.35 10.82 12.33
CA ASP A 11 -13.47 9.36 12.17
C ASP A 11 -13.19 9.05 10.69
N ASP A 12 -12.00 8.54 10.41
CA ASP A 12 -11.47 8.29 9.06
C ASP A 12 -10.99 6.83 8.98
N PRO A 13 -11.92 5.86 9.07
CA PRO A 13 -11.56 4.45 9.00
C PRO A 13 -11.14 4.05 7.58
N LEU A 14 -10.07 3.27 7.45
CA LEU A 14 -9.77 2.56 6.21
C LEU A 14 -10.62 1.29 6.15
N VAL A 15 -11.54 1.21 5.19
CA VAL A 15 -12.37 0.02 4.98
C VAL A 15 -12.08 -0.58 3.62
N ILE A 16 -11.70 -1.86 3.58
CA ILE A 16 -11.49 -2.64 2.35
C ILE A 16 -12.35 -3.90 2.43
N ALA A 17 -13.19 -4.14 1.45
CA ALA A 17 -14.10 -5.30 1.40
C ALA A 17 -14.88 -5.53 2.71
N GLY A 18 -15.38 -4.44 3.33
CA GLY A 18 -16.13 -4.49 4.59
C GLY A 18 -15.29 -4.69 5.85
N ARG A 19 -13.97 -4.87 5.75
CA ARG A 19 -13.07 -4.98 6.89
C ARG A 19 -12.43 -3.62 7.20
N THR A 20 -12.47 -3.21 8.47
CA THR A 20 -11.82 -1.99 8.95
C THR A 20 -10.37 -2.27 9.33
N PHE A 21 -9.47 -1.38 8.91
CA PHE A 21 -8.04 -1.41 9.22
C PHE A 21 -7.69 -0.21 10.09
N THR A 22 -6.90 -0.46 11.13
CA THR A 22 -6.37 0.58 12.03
C THR A 22 -5.07 1.19 11.52
N SER A 23 -4.41 0.54 10.58
CA SER A 23 -3.16 0.99 9.96
C SER A 23 -3.34 1.17 8.45
N ARG A 24 -2.75 2.23 7.92
CA ARG A 24 -2.68 2.52 6.48
C ARG A 24 -1.31 2.15 5.88
N LEU A 25 -0.44 1.51 6.68
CA LEU A 25 0.81 0.92 6.23
C LEU A 25 0.63 -0.59 6.07
N PHE A 26 0.75 -1.10 4.84
CA PHE A 26 0.80 -2.52 4.54
C PHE A 26 2.24 -2.95 4.31
N LEU A 27 2.57 -4.18 4.68
CA LEU A 27 3.94 -4.68 4.67
C LEU A 27 4.10 -5.85 3.71
N GLY A 28 5.13 -5.78 2.83
CA GLY A 28 5.61 -6.95 2.10
C GLY A 28 6.60 -7.76 2.93
N THR A 29 6.71 -9.06 2.66
CA THR A 29 7.58 -9.98 3.43
C THR A 29 8.88 -10.35 2.73
N GLY A 30 9.14 -9.79 1.56
CA GLY A 30 10.36 -10.08 0.82
C GLY A 30 11.59 -9.45 1.47
N LYS A 31 12.75 -10.11 1.31
CA LYS A 31 14.09 -9.58 1.66
C LYS A 31 14.38 -9.40 3.16
N PHE A 32 13.54 -9.86 4.06
CA PHE A 32 13.88 -9.89 5.48
C PHE A 32 14.96 -10.94 5.77
N PRO A 33 15.89 -10.65 6.70
CA PRO A 33 16.99 -11.56 7.02
C PRO A 33 16.53 -12.83 7.75
N SER A 34 15.39 -12.79 8.48
CA SER A 34 14.81 -13.92 9.21
C SER A 34 13.34 -13.70 9.52
N ASN A 35 12.61 -14.78 9.86
CA ASN A 35 11.22 -14.71 10.36
C ASN A 35 11.13 -13.93 11.67
N GLN A 36 12.15 -14.01 12.54
CA GLN A 36 12.21 -13.22 13.77
C GLN A 36 12.26 -11.71 13.46
N SER A 37 13.11 -11.29 12.51
CA SER A 37 13.19 -9.89 12.08
C SER A 37 11.87 -9.43 11.46
N LEU A 38 11.22 -10.26 10.64
CA LEU A 38 9.92 -9.98 10.05
C LEU A 38 8.87 -9.78 11.14
N ARG A 39 8.76 -10.68 12.12
CA ARG A 39 7.80 -10.57 13.23
C ARG A 39 7.99 -9.26 14.01
N ALA A 40 9.22 -8.97 14.44
CA ALA A 40 9.52 -7.72 15.15
C ALA A 40 9.18 -6.48 14.32
N THR A 41 9.36 -6.56 13.00
CA THR A 41 9.00 -5.46 12.10
C THR A 41 7.48 -5.31 11.96
N ILE A 42 6.72 -6.39 11.85
CA ILE A 42 5.25 -6.36 11.81
C ILE A 42 4.71 -5.66 13.06
N GLU A 43 5.23 -6.02 14.24
CA GLU A 43 4.85 -5.39 15.51
C GLU A 43 5.20 -3.90 15.53
N ALA A 44 6.42 -3.52 15.10
CA ALA A 44 6.86 -2.13 15.06
C ALA A 44 6.07 -1.27 14.04
N CYS A 45 5.73 -1.84 12.89
CA CYS A 45 4.89 -1.20 11.87
C CYS A 45 3.44 -1.01 12.35
N GLY A 46 2.94 -1.90 13.21
CA GLY A 46 1.52 -1.95 13.56
C GLY A 46 0.63 -2.19 12.34
N THR A 47 1.15 -2.93 11.35
CA THR A 47 0.41 -3.18 10.09
C THR A 47 -0.76 -4.11 10.32
N GLY A 48 -1.89 -3.84 9.68
CA GLY A 48 -3.06 -4.72 9.68
C GLY A 48 -3.10 -5.70 8.50
N MET A 49 -2.15 -5.59 7.54
CA MET A 49 -2.11 -6.44 6.35
C MET A 49 -0.66 -6.72 5.93
N VAL A 50 -0.39 -7.99 5.64
CA VAL A 50 0.94 -8.44 5.20
C VAL A 50 0.80 -9.26 3.92
N THR A 51 1.59 -8.93 2.88
CA THR A 51 1.57 -9.71 1.63
C THR A 51 2.68 -10.75 1.57
N VAL A 52 2.30 -11.96 1.16
CA VAL A 52 3.19 -13.12 1.03
C VAL A 52 3.05 -13.72 -0.37
N ALA A 53 4.18 -13.94 -1.05
CA ALA A 53 4.17 -14.65 -2.33
C ALA A 53 3.87 -16.13 -2.12
N LEU A 54 2.88 -16.68 -2.84
CA LEU A 54 2.48 -18.09 -2.74
C LEU A 54 3.64 -19.06 -2.88
N ARG A 55 4.58 -18.78 -3.77
CA ARG A 55 5.81 -19.58 -3.95
C ARG A 55 6.72 -19.65 -2.73
N ARG A 56 6.46 -18.85 -1.68
CA ARG A 56 7.22 -18.83 -0.42
C ARG A 56 6.49 -19.50 0.73
N VAL A 57 5.25 -19.90 0.52
CA VAL A 57 4.48 -20.67 1.50
C VAL A 57 4.89 -22.13 1.35
N ASP A 58 5.56 -22.68 2.35
CA ASP A 58 5.94 -24.09 2.40
C ASP A 58 5.44 -24.69 3.72
N PRO A 59 4.27 -25.32 3.70
CA PRO A 59 3.68 -25.89 4.92
C PRO A 59 4.47 -27.09 5.47
N THR A 60 5.50 -27.54 4.76
CA THR A 60 6.38 -28.63 5.21
C THR A 60 7.71 -28.10 5.79
N ALA A 61 7.98 -26.79 5.68
CA ALA A 61 9.17 -26.18 6.25
C ALA A 61 9.11 -26.20 7.79
N ALA A 62 10.25 -26.34 8.43
CA ALA A 62 10.36 -26.33 9.90
C ALA A 62 9.96 -24.95 10.51
N GLU A 63 10.07 -23.89 9.73
CA GLU A 63 9.61 -22.53 10.04
C GLU A 63 8.97 -21.95 8.77
N ASP A 64 7.65 -21.94 8.70
CA ASP A 64 6.94 -21.24 7.61
C ASP A 64 6.93 -19.73 7.90
N ILE A 65 6.94 -18.95 6.83
CA ILE A 65 6.75 -17.49 6.90
C ILE A 65 5.43 -17.12 7.55
N LEU A 66 4.41 -17.98 7.44
CA LEU A 66 3.10 -17.80 8.06
C LEU A 66 3.16 -17.84 9.59
N ASP A 67 4.12 -18.56 10.19
CA ASP A 67 4.33 -18.60 11.64
C ASP A 67 4.79 -17.25 12.21
N ALA A 68 5.33 -16.37 11.36
CA ALA A 68 5.71 -15.02 11.75
C ALA A 68 4.54 -14.05 11.84
N LEU A 69 3.35 -14.41 11.31
CA LEU A 69 2.20 -13.51 11.21
C LEU A 69 1.34 -13.55 12.48
N PRO A 70 1.04 -12.40 13.11
CA PRO A 70 0.03 -12.32 14.15
C PRO A 70 -1.36 -12.71 13.63
N PRO A 71 -2.22 -13.31 14.46
CA PRO A 71 -3.52 -13.86 14.01
C PRO A 71 -4.55 -12.79 13.57
N ASP A 72 -4.38 -11.55 13.99
CA ASP A 72 -5.23 -10.41 13.67
C ASP A 72 -4.80 -9.68 12.37
N VAL A 73 -3.61 -9.99 11.86
CA VAL A 73 -3.09 -9.43 10.60
C VAL A 73 -3.68 -10.17 9.40
N VAL A 74 -4.20 -9.42 8.43
CA VAL A 74 -4.70 -10.00 7.18
C VAL A 74 -3.53 -10.54 6.35
N LEU A 75 -3.60 -11.82 6.02
CA LEU A 75 -2.74 -12.41 5.01
C LEU A 75 -3.28 -12.08 3.61
N LEU A 76 -2.52 -11.29 2.87
CA LEU A 76 -2.74 -10.99 1.46
C LEU A 76 -1.78 -11.83 0.63
N THR A 77 -2.23 -12.97 0.12
CA THR A 77 -1.42 -13.79 -0.78
C THR A 77 -1.25 -13.10 -2.13
N ASN A 78 -0.09 -13.24 -2.79
CA ASN A 78 0.11 -12.63 -4.09
C ASN A 78 0.48 -13.65 -5.19
N THR A 79 0.14 -13.30 -6.43
CA THR A 79 0.40 -14.11 -7.62
C THR A 79 1.75 -13.80 -8.27
N SER A 80 2.69 -13.25 -7.50
CA SER A 80 4.01 -12.86 -8.00
C SER A 80 4.71 -14.00 -8.72
N GLY A 81 5.12 -13.73 -9.95
CA GLY A 81 5.72 -14.68 -10.87
C GLY A 81 4.78 -15.13 -11.98
N ALA A 82 3.48 -14.82 -11.89
CA ALA A 82 2.57 -15.04 -13.01
C ALA A 82 2.95 -14.14 -14.20
N VAL A 83 2.99 -14.75 -15.40
CA VAL A 83 3.34 -14.06 -16.64
C VAL A 83 2.11 -13.71 -17.49
N ASP A 84 0.97 -14.33 -17.18
CA ASP A 84 -0.33 -14.09 -17.83
C ASP A 84 -1.49 -14.26 -16.84
N ALA A 85 -2.70 -13.96 -17.31
CA ALA A 85 -3.92 -14.04 -16.51
C ALA A 85 -4.24 -15.49 -16.08
N ASP A 86 -4.05 -16.45 -16.94
CA ASP A 86 -4.39 -17.85 -16.67
C ASP A 86 -3.51 -18.40 -15.55
N GLU A 87 -2.23 -18.04 -15.53
CA GLU A 87 -1.31 -18.41 -14.46
C GLU A 87 -1.67 -17.72 -13.15
N ALA A 88 -1.99 -16.42 -13.16
CA ALA A 88 -2.40 -15.68 -11.97
C ALA A 88 -3.68 -16.28 -11.35
N VAL A 89 -4.69 -16.58 -12.16
CA VAL A 89 -5.93 -17.23 -11.72
C VAL A 89 -5.64 -18.63 -11.16
N ARG A 90 -4.79 -19.40 -11.80
CA ARG A 90 -4.38 -20.73 -11.31
C ARG A 90 -3.71 -20.65 -9.94
N LEU A 91 -2.80 -19.68 -9.74
CA LEU A 91 -2.13 -19.47 -8.44
C LEU A 91 -3.14 -19.07 -7.34
N ALA A 92 -4.08 -18.18 -7.62
CA ALA A 92 -5.11 -17.79 -6.67
C ALA A 92 -6.01 -18.98 -6.27
N ARG A 93 -6.42 -19.80 -7.22
CA ARG A 93 -7.18 -21.03 -6.95
C ARG A 93 -6.39 -22.04 -6.14
N LEU A 94 -5.08 -22.16 -6.35
CA LEU A 94 -4.22 -23.01 -5.53
C LEU A 94 -4.13 -22.50 -4.08
N ALA A 95 -4.05 -21.18 -3.85
CA ALA A 95 -4.09 -20.59 -2.51
C ALA A 95 -5.39 -20.97 -1.79
N ARG A 96 -6.53 -20.79 -2.45
CA ARG A 96 -7.85 -21.19 -1.92
C ARG A 96 -7.92 -22.68 -1.60
N ALA A 97 -7.44 -23.52 -2.51
CA ALA A 97 -7.41 -24.98 -2.32
C ALA A 97 -6.50 -25.40 -1.14
N ALA A 98 -5.47 -24.63 -0.85
CA ALA A 98 -4.60 -24.81 0.31
C ALA A 98 -5.20 -24.26 1.63
N GLY A 99 -6.42 -23.71 1.61
CA GLY A 99 -7.10 -23.16 2.78
C GLY A 99 -6.62 -21.76 3.18
N LEU A 100 -5.87 -21.06 2.31
CA LEU A 100 -5.47 -19.69 2.55
C LEU A 100 -6.64 -18.72 2.33
N PRO A 101 -6.62 -17.51 2.95
CA PRO A 101 -7.64 -16.50 2.75
C PRO A 101 -7.83 -16.12 1.27
N GLU A 102 -9.06 -15.77 0.91
CA GLU A 102 -9.42 -15.35 -0.46
C GLU A 102 -9.04 -13.91 -0.80
N TRP A 103 -8.14 -13.33 -0.03
CA TRP A 103 -7.53 -12.02 -0.27
C TRP A 103 -6.32 -12.19 -1.18
N ILE A 104 -6.37 -11.59 -2.38
CA ILE A 104 -5.33 -11.76 -3.40
C ILE A 104 -4.77 -10.41 -3.83
N LYS A 105 -3.45 -10.24 -3.66
CA LYS A 105 -2.71 -9.23 -4.40
C LYS A 105 -2.42 -9.78 -5.79
N LEU A 106 -3.16 -9.28 -6.76
CA LEU A 106 -3.03 -9.72 -8.15
C LEU A 106 -1.83 -9.06 -8.81
N GLU A 107 -0.85 -9.85 -9.18
CA GLU A 107 0.35 -9.44 -9.91
C GLU A 107 0.50 -10.29 -11.17
N VAL A 108 0.54 -9.65 -12.35
CA VAL A 108 0.88 -10.27 -13.63
C VAL A 108 2.04 -9.51 -14.24
N THR A 109 3.25 -10.08 -14.14
CA THR A 109 4.50 -9.40 -14.49
C THR A 109 5.33 -10.23 -15.46
N PRO A 110 5.05 -10.13 -16.79
CA PRO A 110 5.71 -10.95 -17.81
C PRO A 110 7.20 -10.65 -17.96
N ASP A 111 7.64 -9.41 -17.62
CA ASP A 111 9.04 -9.03 -17.69
C ASP A 111 9.72 -9.18 -16.30
N PRO A 112 10.61 -10.19 -16.13
CA PRO A 112 11.29 -10.42 -14.86
C PRO A 112 12.32 -9.36 -14.51
N ARG A 113 12.70 -8.50 -15.46
CA ARG A 113 13.74 -7.47 -15.25
C ARG A 113 13.20 -6.23 -14.54
N TYR A 114 12.05 -5.74 -14.98
CA TYR A 114 11.46 -4.51 -14.43
C TYR A 114 10.23 -4.77 -13.57
N LEU A 115 9.66 -5.98 -13.64
CA LEU A 115 8.48 -6.40 -12.88
C LEU A 115 7.29 -5.44 -13.08
N LEU A 116 7.16 -4.93 -14.31
CA LEU A 116 6.03 -4.09 -14.69
C LEU A 116 4.79 -4.94 -14.93
N PRO A 117 3.64 -4.50 -14.39
CA PRO A 117 2.39 -5.24 -14.54
C PRO A 117 1.86 -5.11 -15.98
N ASP A 118 1.38 -6.21 -16.54
CA ASP A 118 0.66 -6.21 -17.81
C ASP A 118 -0.78 -5.72 -17.60
N PRO A 119 -1.20 -4.60 -18.21
CA PRO A 119 -2.51 -4.01 -17.97
C PRO A 119 -3.67 -4.88 -18.51
N VAL A 120 -3.46 -5.58 -19.62
CA VAL A 120 -4.50 -6.39 -20.28
C VAL A 120 -4.71 -7.68 -19.49
N GLU A 121 -3.63 -8.39 -19.21
CA GLU A 121 -3.68 -9.64 -18.47
C GLU A 121 -4.11 -9.45 -17.01
N THR A 122 -3.73 -8.32 -16.38
CA THR A 122 -4.18 -7.98 -15.03
C THR A 122 -5.70 -7.75 -15.00
N LEU A 123 -6.26 -7.00 -15.96
CA LEU A 123 -7.71 -6.77 -16.03
C LEU A 123 -8.46 -8.09 -16.28
N ARG A 124 -7.99 -8.92 -17.21
CA ARG A 124 -8.57 -10.23 -17.52
C ARG A 124 -8.57 -11.16 -16.30
N ALA A 125 -7.48 -11.22 -15.56
CA ALA A 125 -7.40 -12.02 -14.33
C ALA A 125 -8.32 -11.46 -13.24
N ALA A 126 -8.41 -10.14 -13.08
CA ALA A 126 -9.28 -9.50 -12.12
C ALA A 126 -10.76 -9.81 -12.37
N GLU A 127 -11.23 -9.77 -13.64
CA GLU A 127 -12.60 -10.14 -14.03
C GLU A 127 -12.95 -11.55 -13.54
N VAL A 128 -12.07 -12.52 -13.79
CA VAL A 128 -12.27 -13.92 -13.39
C VAL A 128 -12.28 -14.06 -11.86
N LEU A 129 -11.29 -13.49 -11.18
CA LEU A 129 -11.13 -13.65 -9.74
C LEU A 129 -12.24 -12.95 -8.95
N CYS A 130 -12.66 -11.74 -9.35
CA CYS A 130 -13.79 -11.04 -8.74
C CYS A 130 -15.09 -11.82 -8.92
N ALA A 131 -15.35 -12.37 -10.11
CA ALA A 131 -16.51 -13.23 -10.38
C ALA A 131 -16.51 -14.53 -9.54
N GLU A 132 -15.34 -15.02 -9.16
CA GLU A 132 -15.16 -16.20 -8.29
C GLU A 132 -15.22 -15.86 -6.79
N GLY A 133 -15.44 -14.60 -6.42
CA GLY A 133 -15.59 -14.14 -5.04
C GLY A 133 -14.29 -13.86 -4.30
N PHE A 134 -13.15 -13.74 -4.99
CA PHE A 134 -11.92 -13.29 -4.37
C PHE A 134 -11.99 -11.79 -4.04
N THR A 135 -11.38 -11.40 -2.93
CA THR A 135 -11.07 -9.99 -2.61
C THR A 135 -9.79 -9.61 -3.33
N VAL A 136 -9.92 -8.95 -4.48
CA VAL A 136 -8.80 -8.66 -5.39
C VAL A 136 -8.24 -7.27 -5.14
N LEU A 137 -6.92 -7.19 -4.91
CA LEU A 137 -6.12 -5.98 -4.78
C LEU A 137 -5.07 -5.98 -5.92
N PRO A 138 -5.34 -5.35 -7.08
CA PRO A 138 -4.50 -5.48 -8.27
C PRO A 138 -3.31 -4.51 -8.26
N TYR A 139 -2.09 -5.02 -8.42
CA TYR A 139 -0.88 -4.24 -8.68
C TYR A 139 -0.85 -3.81 -10.14
N VAL A 140 -0.77 -2.51 -10.40
CA VAL A 140 -0.87 -1.94 -11.75
C VAL A 140 0.08 -0.77 -11.98
N ASN A 141 0.33 -0.44 -13.24
CA ASN A 141 0.89 0.87 -13.58
C ASN A 141 -0.06 1.97 -13.11
N ALA A 142 0.47 3.18 -12.83
CA ALA A 142 -0.37 4.32 -12.47
C ALA A 142 -1.11 4.84 -13.72
N ASP A 143 -2.12 4.08 -14.15
CA ASP A 143 -3.00 4.38 -15.28
C ASP A 143 -4.42 4.62 -14.76
N PRO A 144 -4.93 5.87 -14.79
CA PRO A 144 -6.25 6.20 -14.29
C PRO A 144 -7.38 5.45 -15.01
N VAL A 145 -7.24 5.18 -16.32
CA VAL A 145 -8.27 4.46 -17.10
C VAL A 145 -8.32 3.00 -16.69
N LEU A 146 -7.17 2.37 -16.53
CA LEU A 146 -7.10 0.99 -16.05
C LEU A 146 -7.64 0.85 -14.63
N CYS A 147 -7.27 1.76 -13.72
CA CYS A 147 -7.78 1.76 -12.34
C CYS A 147 -9.32 1.82 -12.34
N LYS A 148 -9.92 2.65 -13.18
CA LYS A 148 -11.38 2.73 -13.30
C LYS A 148 -12.01 1.42 -13.77
N ARG A 149 -11.43 0.76 -14.78
CA ARG A 149 -11.90 -0.55 -15.26
C ARG A 149 -11.79 -1.64 -14.19
N LEU A 150 -10.74 -1.61 -13.37
CA LEU A 150 -10.57 -2.55 -12.26
C LEU A 150 -11.61 -2.35 -11.15
N GLU A 151 -12.01 -1.12 -10.87
CA GLU A 151 -13.16 -0.84 -10.00
C GLU A 151 -14.46 -1.43 -10.58
N GLU A 152 -14.71 -1.21 -11.87
CA GLU A 152 -15.93 -1.67 -12.58
C GLU A 152 -16.07 -3.18 -12.56
N VAL A 153 -14.98 -3.95 -12.59
CA VAL A 153 -15.00 -5.42 -12.50
C VAL A 153 -15.07 -5.93 -11.05
N GLY A 154 -15.05 -5.03 -10.04
CA GLY A 154 -15.28 -5.38 -8.65
C GLY A 154 -14.01 -5.56 -7.80
N CYS A 155 -12.87 -5.05 -8.21
CA CYS A 155 -11.69 -5.03 -7.36
C CYS A 155 -11.94 -4.25 -6.06
N ALA A 156 -11.42 -4.75 -4.95
CA ALA A 156 -11.63 -4.15 -3.63
C ALA A 156 -10.80 -2.89 -3.39
N THR A 157 -9.74 -2.71 -4.16
CA THR A 157 -8.84 -1.54 -4.19
C THR A 157 -8.27 -1.38 -5.58
N VAL A 158 -7.53 -0.28 -5.80
CA VAL A 158 -6.53 -0.20 -6.87
C VAL A 158 -5.16 0.04 -6.24
N MET A 159 -4.12 -0.63 -6.78
CA MET A 159 -2.76 -0.55 -6.26
C MET A 159 -1.76 -0.03 -7.32
N PRO A 160 -1.86 1.27 -7.67
CA PRO A 160 -0.93 1.87 -8.63
C PRO A 160 0.47 1.98 -8.05
N LEU A 161 1.48 1.68 -8.87
CA LEU A 161 2.88 1.82 -8.48
C LEU A 161 3.30 3.31 -8.35
N GLY A 162 4.08 3.63 -7.32
CA GLY A 162 4.80 4.91 -7.22
C GLY A 162 6.01 4.96 -8.15
N SER A 163 6.78 3.87 -8.19
CA SER A 163 7.85 3.57 -9.14
C SER A 163 8.12 2.07 -9.15
N TRP A 164 9.12 1.61 -9.89
CA TRP A 164 9.36 0.17 -10.08
C TRP A 164 9.63 -0.59 -8.78
N ILE A 165 9.18 -1.83 -8.71
CA ILE A 165 9.41 -2.70 -7.54
C ILE A 165 10.90 -2.71 -7.17
N GLY A 166 11.18 -2.41 -5.90
CA GLY A 166 12.54 -2.46 -5.35
C GLY A 166 13.48 -1.35 -5.78
N SER A 167 12.99 -0.35 -6.53
CA SER A 167 13.82 0.74 -7.05
C SER A 167 14.10 1.85 -6.03
N ASN A 168 13.29 2.00 -4.99
CA ASN A 168 13.37 3.07 -3.98
C ASN A 168 13.38 4.48 -4.58
N GLN A 169 12.72 4.70 -5.75
CA GLN A 169 12.72 5.96 -6.48
C GLN A 169 11.59 6.91 -6.08
N GLY A 170 10.71 6.50 -5.15
CA GLY A 170 9.59 7.30 -4.66
C GLY A 170 8.45 7.42 -5.68
N LEU A 171 7.73 8.53 -5.63
CA LEU A 171 6.51 8.74 -6.40
C LEU A 171 6.80 9.34 -7.79
N ARG A 172 7.42 8.56 -8.68
CA ARG A 172 7.69 8.98 -10.06
C ARG A 172 6.41 9.19 -10.89
N THR A 173 5.33 8.58 -10.47
CA THR A 173 4.02 8.61 -11.12
C THR A 173 3.06 9.60 -10.45
N ARG A 174 3.56 10.55 -9.64
CA ARG A 174 2.79 11.49 -8.83
C ARG A 174 1.58 12.07 -9.56
N ALA A 175 1.77 12.63 -10.77
CA ALA A 175 0.69 13.28 -11.52
C ALA A 175 -0.45 12.31 -11.90
N ALA A 176 -0.12 11.05 -12.18
CA ALA A 176 -1.13 10.03 -12.44
C ALA A 176 -1.82 9.57 -11.15
N LEU A 177 -1.07 9.48 -10.04
CA LEU A 177 -1.63 9.16 -8.73
C LEU A 177 -2.64 10.21 -8.26
N GLU A 178 -2.39 11.50 -8.48
CA GLU A 178 -3.33 12.60 -8.18
C GLU A 178 -4.67 12.39 -8.90
N ILE A 179 -4.65 12.01 -10.18
CA ILE A 179 -5.87 11.72 -10.95
C ILE A 179 -6.58 10.47 -10.40
N ILE A 180 -5.82 9.41 -10.10
CA ILE A 180 -6.39 8.16 -9.59
C ILE A 180 -7.07 8.40 -8.25
N VAL A 181 -6.42 9.10 -7.33
CA VAL A 181 -6.97 9.43 -6.00
C VAL A 181 -8.25 10.27 -6.11
N ASP A 182 -8.26 11.27 -7.01
CA ASP A 182 -9.43 12.15 -7.22
C ASP A 182 -10.65 11.39 -7.78
N GLN A 183 -10.43 10.37 -8.62
CA GLN A 183 -11.49 9.69 -9.35
C GLN A 183 -11.91 8.35 -8.78
N SER A 184 -11.11 7.75 -7.90
CA SER A 184 -11.35 6.39 -7.39
C SER A 184 -12.53 6.34 -6.43
N LEU A 185 -13.36 5.31 -6.59
CA LEU A 185 -14.48 4.99 -5.69
C LEU A 185 -14.14 3.84 -4.72
N VAL A 186 -12.97 3.24 -4.90
CA VAL A 186 -12.42 2.21 -4.00
C VAL A 186 -11.10 2.73 -3.41
N PRO A 187 -10.63 2.21 -2.28
CA PRO A 187 -9.39 2.65 -1.67
C PRO A 187 -8.19 2.54 -2.62
N VAL A 188 -7.39 3.60 -2.66
CA VAL A 188 -6.14 3.67 -3.44
C VAL A 188 -4.97 3.33 -2.53
N VAL A 189 -4.26 2.26 -2.86
CA VAL A 189 -3.07 1.81 -2.13
C VAL A 189 -1.84 2.05 -3.00
N VAL A 190 -1.00 3.03 -2.69
CA VAL A 190 0.23 3.24 -3.44
C VAL A 190 1.22 2.12 -3.13
N ASP A 191 1.55 1.35 -4.17
CA ASP A 191 2.44 0.19 -4.06
C ASP A 191 3.75 0.44 -4.81
N ALA A 192 4.80 -0.24 -4.40
CA ALA A 192 6.11 -0.28 -5.06
C ALA A 192 6.86 1.07 -5.18
N GLY A 193 8.17 0.98 -5.11
CA GLY A 193 9.08 2.10 -5.34
C GLY A 193 9.25 3.07 -4.19
N ILE A 194 8.43 2.99 -3.14
CA ILE A 194 8.58 3.80 -1.93
C ILE A 194 9.86 3.37 -1.21
N GLY A 195 10.83 4.27 -1.08
CA GLY A 195 12.16 4.00 -0.55
C GLY A 195 12.50 4.71 0.75
N ALA A 196 11.67 5.69 1.17
CA ALA A 196 11.88 6.46 2.39
C ALA A 196 10.54 6.80 3.08
N PRO A 197 10.54 6.98 4.43
CA PRO A 197 9.35 7.40 5.16
C PRO A 197 8.71 8.69 4.61
N SER A 198 9.50 9.67 4.20
CA SER A 198 9.01 10.93 3.59
C SER A 198 8.17 10.70 2.33
N GLN A 199 8.51 9.69 1.53
CA GLN A 199 7.76 9.35 0.32
C GLN A 199 6.42 8.67 0.63
N ALA A 200 6.36 7.91 1.74
CA ALA A 200 5.10 7.38 2.25
C ALA A 200 4.21 8.50 2.79
N ALA A 201 4.77 9.47 3.52
CA ALA A 201 4.04 10.67 3.93
C ALA A 201 3.50 11.43 2.72
N GLU A 202 4.31 11.66 1.69
CA GLU A 202 3.90 12.29 0.43
C GLU A 202 2.72 11.57 -0.23
N ALA A 203 2.74 10.24 -0.30
CA ALA A 203 1.61 9.46 -0.85
C ALA A 203 0.32 9.70 -0.05
N MET A 204 0.42 9.72 1.28
CA MET A 204 -0.73 9.99 2.15
C MET A 204 -1.23 11.43 2.05
N GLU A 205 -0.31 12.40 1.89
CA GLU A 205 -0.63 13.82 1.67
C GLU A 205 -1.33 14.08 0.33
N LEU A 206 -1.05 13.25 -0.69
CA LEU A 206 -1.80 13.26 -1.95
C LEU A 206 -3.25 12.77 -1.80
N GLY A 207 -3.58 12.11 -0.69
CA GLY A 207 -4.91 11.56 -0.43
C GLY A 207 -5.01 10.05 -0.68
N ALA A 208 -3.90 9.35 -0.93
CA ALA A 208 -3.93 7.87 -0.95
C ALA A 208 -4.50 7.31 0.35
N ASP A 209 -5.18 6.18 0.27
CA ASP A 209 -5.81 5.56 1.44
C ASP A 209 -4.84 4.71 2.25
N ALA A 210 -3.85 4.13 1.58
CA ALA A 210 -2.79 3.35 2.21
C ALA A 210 -1.54 3.30 1.32
N VAL A 211 -0.45 2.79 1.88
CA VAL A 211 0.77 2.45 1.14
C VAL A 211 1.18 1.01 1.44
N LEU A 212 1.78 0.33 0.47
CA LEU A 212 2.43 -0.97 0.67
C LEU A 212 3.93 -0.80 0.49
N VAL A 213 4.70 -1.15 1.52
CA VAL A 213 6.16 -1.03 1.55
C VAL A 213 6.80 -2.38 1.85
N ASN A 214 7.84 -2.73 1.12
CA ASN A 214 8.60 -3.96 1.34
C ASN A 214 10.12 -3.68 1.37
N THR A 215 10.73 -3.44 0.22
CA THR A 215 12.18 -3.37 0.06
C THR A 215 12.83 -2.36 1.01
N ALA A 216 12.28 -1.15 1.13
CA ALA A 216 12.84 -0.10 1.96
C ALA A 216 12.90 -0.47 3.45
N ILE A 217 11.97 -1.28 3.92
CA ILE A 217 11.95 -1.77 5.30
C ILE A 217 12.81 -3.03 5.42
N GLY A 218 12.55 -4.05 4.57
CA GLY A 218 13.20 -5.36 4.70
C GLY A 218 14.71 -5.35 4.45
N THR A 219 15.24 -4.35 3.74
CA THR A 219 16.69 -4.21 3.48
C THR A 219 17.37 -3.11 4.31
N ALA A 220 16.64 -2.48 5.22
CA ALA A 220 17.21 -1.51 6.14
C ALA A 220 18.23 -2.17 7.10
N GLY A 221 19.17 -1.39 7.61
CA GLY A 221 20.11 -1.86 8.63
C GLY A 221 19.41 -2.28 9.93
N ASP A 222 18.25 -1.69 10.22
CA ASP A 222 17.34 -2.03 11.33
C ASP A 222 15.91 -2.03 10.80
N PRO A 223 15.38 -3.18 10.32
CA PRO A 223 14.04 -3.25 9.76
C PRO A 223 12.92 -2.87 10.74
N PRO A 224 12.90 -3.28 12.01
CA PRO A 224 11.93 -2.82 12.99
C PRO A 224 11.92 -1.29 13.19
N ALA A 225 13.08 -0.67 13.35
CA ALA A 225 13.17 0.79 13.49
C ALA A 225 12.70 1.52 12.23
N MET A 226 13.04 1.00 11.04
CA MET A 226 12.57 1.55 9.76
C MET A 226 11.05 1.38 9.62
N GLY A 227 10.49 0.25 10.02
CA GLY A 227 9.06 0.01 10.05
C GLY A 227 8.30 1.00 10.93
N ALA A 228 8.82 1.26 12.14
CA ALA A 228 8.27 2.28 13.04
C ALA A 228 8.32 3.68 12.42
N ALA A 229 9.42 4.02 11.72
CA ALA A 229 9.55 5.30 11.02
C ALA A 229 8.52 5.45 9.89
N PHE A 230 8.29 4.40 9.11
CA PHE A 230 7.26 4.39 8.08
C PHE A 230 5.85 4.55 8.67
N ARG A 231 5.54 3.87 9.78
CA ARG A 231 4.26 4.04 10.48
C ARG A 231 4.00 5.50 10.84
N LEU A 232 4.97 6.14 11.50
CA LEU A 232 4.86 7.56 11.88
C LEU A 232 4.68 8.48 10.67
N ALA A 233 5.38 8.21 9.57
CA ALA A 233 5.27 8.98 8.35
C ALA A 233 3.88 8.85 7.70
N VAL A 234 3.34 7.64 7.63
CA VAL A 234 1.99 7.38 7.12
C VAL A 234 0.93 8.08 7.97
N GLU A 235 1.03 7.98 9.29
CA GLU A 235 0.15 8.69 10.22
C GLU A 235 0.23 10.21 10.05
N ALA A 236 1.44 10.77 9.95
CA ALA A 236 1.65 12.20 9.76
C ALA A 236 1.08 12.70 8.43
N GLY A 237 1.37 11.99 7.33
CA GLY A 237 0.87 12.36 6.00
C GLY A 237 -0.67 12.34 5.94
N ARG A 238 -1.32 11.29 6.49
CA ARG A 238 -2.78 11.23 6.53
C ARG A 238 -3.40 12.35 7.36
N ARG A 239 -2.83 12.66 8.51
CA ARG A 239 -3.28 13.80 9.34
C ARG A 239 -3.10 15.12 8.60
N GLY A 240 -1.99 15.30 7.87
CA GLY A 240 -1.76 16.48 7.03
C GLY A 240 -2.82 16.64 5.96
N PHE A 241 -3.15 15.55 5.25
CA PHE A 241 -4.22 15.52 4.26
C PHE A 241 -5.58 15.93 4.85
N LEU A 242 -5.97 15.31 5.96
CA LEU A 242 -7.26 15.59 6.63
C LEU A 242 -7.33 17.02 7.20
N ALA A 243 -6.21 17.58 7.62
CA ALA A 243 -6.12 18.95 8.10
C ALA A 243 -6.22 19.98 6.98
N GLY A 244 -6.03 19.58 5.73
CA GLY A 244 -6.03 20.43 4.55
C GLY A 244 -4.68 21.13 4.35
N LEU A 245 -3.89 20.63 3.42
CA LEU A 245 -2.60 21.22 3.05
C LEU A 245 -2.81 22.56 2.34
N PRO A 246 -2.05 23.62 2.69
CA PRO A 246 -2.11 24.87 1.95
C PRO A 246 -1.56 24.70 0.53
N ALA A 247 -2.18 25.37 -0.43
CA ALA A 247 -1.71 25.35 -1.81
C ALA A 247 -0.30 25.92 -1.96
N ALA A 248 0.53 25.27 -2.78
CA ALA A 248 1.83 25.81 -3.16
C ALA A 248 1.65 27.13 -3.94
N ARG A 249 2.48 28.13 -3.64
CA ARG A 249 2.46 29.44 -4.28
C ARG A 249 3.79 29.70 -4.98
N SER A 250 3.75 30.43 -6.09
CA SER A 250 4.96 30.81 -6.84
C SER A 250 5.71 31.99 -6.24
N GLY A 251 5.08 32.74 -5.32
CA GLY A 251 5.65 33.91 -4.64
C GLY A 251 5.69 33.78 -3.13
N ALA A 252 6.54 34.55 -2.48
CA ALA A 252 6.58 34.64 -1.04
C ALA A 252 5.44 35.56 -0.52
N GLU A 253 4.86 35.19 0.61
CA GLU A 253 3.88 35.99 1.35
C GLU A 253 4.39 36.15 2.79
N ALA A 254 4.43 37.40 3.26
CA ALA A 254 4.92 37.68 4.63
C ALA A 254 3.93 37.11 5.65
N SER A 255 4.45 36.35 6.62
CA SER A 255 3.66 35.80 7.73
C SER A 255 3.21 36.86 8.75
N SER A 256 3.79 38.05 8.70
CA SER A 256 3.46 39.19 9.55
C SER A 256 3.40 40.48 8.72
N PRO A 257 2.60 41.49 9.11
CA PRO A 257 2.61 42.80 8.45
C PRO A 257 4.00 43.39 8.43
N LEU A 258 4.55 43.75 7.25
CA LEU A 258 5.87 44.30 7.11
C LEU A 258 6.01 45.75 7.64
N THR A 259 4.90 46.47 7.87
CA THR A 259 4.87 47.90 8.14
C THR A 259 4.07 48.29 9.39
N GLY A 260 3.34 47.38 10.04
CA GLY A 260 2.40 47.71 11.11
C GLY A 260 3.03 48.30 12.38
N PHE A 261 4.33 48.09 12.63
CA PHE A 261 5.06 48.64 13.79
C PHE A 261 5.85 49.93 13.47
N LEU A 262 5.86 50.33 12.20
CA LEU A 262 6.59 51.54 11.71
C LEU A 262 5.63 52.74 11.47
N SER A 263 4.34 52.58 11.73
CA SER A 263 3.42 53.70 11.65
C SER A 263 3.54 54.56 12.92
N PRO A 264 3.80 55.89 12.82
CA PRO A 264 3.93 56.76 13.95
C PRO A 264 2.63 56.90 14.74
#